data_5906263b62e0ddfd774b4ca10a35a086
#
_entry.id   5906263b62e0ddfd774b4ca10a35a086
#
_cell.length_a   1.000
_cell.length_b   1.000
_cell.length_c   1.000
_cell.angle_alpha   90.00
_cell.angle_beta   90.00
_cell.angle_gamma   90.00
#
_symmetry.space_group_name_H-M   'P 1'
#
loop_
_entity.id
_entity.type
_entity.pdbx_description
1 polymer ?
#
loop_
_entity_poly.entity_id
_entity_poly.type
_entity_poly.pdbx_seq_one_letter_code
_entity_poly.pdbx_strand_id
1 'polypeptide(L)'
;MTLGELIAYLETKDQDYIVPLGFNSPHSYRGNYEDLAFEPCAYRSVGEMLACAKEALGTKYTGWKGGYYRMHEDTTVWLSRFGESSKESIGPHLLRYMLGEYN
;
A
#
# COMPACT_ATOMS: atom_id res chain seq x y z
N MET A 1 0.11 -7.10 -7.00
CA MET A 1 -0.76 -7.55 -5.88
C MET A 1 -1.93 -6.60 -5.75
N THR A 2 -3.07 -7.11 -5.34
CA THR A 2 -4.26 -6.30 -5.09
C THR A 2 -4.33 -5.85 -3.62
N LEU A 3 -5.19 -4.87 -3.35
CA LEU A 3 -5.41 -4.39 -1.98
C LEU A 3 -5.90 -5.52 -1.06
N GLY A 4 -6.81 -6.36 -1.55
CA GLY A 4 -7.29 -7.50 -0.78
C GLY A 4 -6.19 -8.50 -0.46
N GLU A 5 -5.31 -8.77 -1.41
CA GLU A 5 -4.16 -9.66 -1.21
C GLU A 5 -3.16 -9.05 -0.21
N LEU A 6 -2.94 -7.74 -0.29
CA LEU A 6 -2.07 -7.03 0.66
C LEU A 6 -2.60 -7.15 2.09
N ILE A 7 -3.89 -6.91 2.27
CA ILE A 7 -4.53 -7.02 3.58
C ILE A 7 -4.37 -8.44 4.13
N ALA A 8 -4.70 -9.45 3.31
CA ALA A 8 -4.61 -10.84 3.72
C ALA A 8 -3.17 -11.22 4.11
N TYR A 9 -2.19 -10.76 3.35
CA TYR A 9 -0.78 -11.02 3.63
C TYR A 9 -0.37 -10.43 4.99
N LEU A 10 -0.70 -9.15 5.23
CA LEU A 10 -0.31 -8.47 6.46
C LEU A 10 -1.03 -9.05 7.69
N GLU A 11 -2.24 -9.55 7.53
CA GLU A 11 -3.00 -10.16 8.63
C GLU A 11 -2.34 -11.43 9.18
N THR A 12 -1.51 -12.10 8.38
CA THR A 12 -0.83 -13.32 8.81
C THR A 12 0.48 -13.07 9.55
N LYS A 13 0.91 -11.80 9.66
CA LYS A 13 2.22 -11.45 10.22
C LYS A 13 2.11 -10.91 11.63
N ASP A 14 3.25 -10.83 12.32
CA ASP A 14 3.34 -10.23 13.65
C ASP A 14 3.04 -8.72 13.53
N GLN A 15 1.94 -8.30 14.14
CA GLN A 15 1.47 -6.92 14.05
C GLN A 15 2.41 -5.93 14.74
N ASP A 16 3.21 -6.39 15.67
CA ASP A 16 4.14 -5.56 16.44
C ASP A 16 5.51 -5.41 15.77
N TYR A 17 5.75 -6.18 14.71
CA TYR A 17 7.03 -6.10 14.00
C TYR A 17 7.20 -4.72 13.37
N ILE A 18 8.34 -4.08 13.62
CA ILE A 18 8.65 -2.76 13.05
C ILE A 18 9.39 -2.95 11.72
N VAL A 19 8.79 -2.45 10.67
CA VAL A 19 9.34 -2.51 9.31
C VAL A 19 10.22 -1.29 9.09
N PRO A 20 11.54 -1.46 8.89
CA PRO A 20 12.45 -0.30 8.74
C PRO A 20 12.09 0.59 7.55
N LEU A 21 11.68 -0.01 6.43
CA LEU A 21 11.24 0.71 5.23
C LEU A 21 9.85 0.21 4.88
N GLY A 22 8.84 0.80 5.51
CA GLY A 22 7.45 0.44 5.31
C GLY A 22 6.69 1.48 4.49
N PHE A 23 5.40 1.57 4.74
CA PHE A 23 4.54 2.53 4.04
C PHE A 23 3.43 3.05 4.94
N ASN A 24 2.84 4.19 4.53
CA ASN A 24 1.63 4.75 5.14
C ASN A 24 0.87 5.59 4.10
N SER A 25 -0.05 6.42 4.55
CA SER A 25 -0.74 7.46 3.76
C SER A 25 -1.17 7.01 2.36
N PRO A 26 -2.25 6.24 2.27
CA PRO A 26 -2.76 5.81 0.97
C PRO A 26 -3.31 6.99 0.16
N HIS A 27 -3.12 6.93 -1.17
CA HIS A 27 -3.64 7.92 -2.10
C HIS A 27 -3.81 7.30 -3.48
N SER A 28 -4.51 8.00 -4.37
CA SER A 28 -4.65 7.56 -5.75
C SER A 28 -3.29 7.61 -6.46
N TYR A 29 -2.94 6.54 -7.18
CA TYR A 29 -1.67 6.47 -7.89
C TYR A 29 -1.69 7.42 -9.10
N ARG A 30 -0.66 8.25 -9.24
CA ARG A 30 -0.58 9.23 -10.33
C ARG A 30 -0.59 8.59 -11.72
N GLY A 31 -0.02 7.42 -11.87
CA GLY A 31 0.02 6.72 -13.16
C GLY A 31 -1.34 6.20 -13.61
N ASN A 32 -2.23 5.90 -12.65
CA ASN A 32 -3.60 5.47 -12.91
C ASN A 32 -4.44 5.71 -11.65
N TYR A 33 -5.40 6.64 -11.73
CA TYR A 33 -6.19 7.02 -10.57
C TYR A 33 -7.05 5.89 -9.99
N GLU A 34 -7.26 4.83 -10.73
CA GLU A 34 -7.98 3.64 -10.25
C GLU A 34 -7.09 2.70 -9.44
N ASP A 35 -5.79 2.96 -9.41
CA ASP A 35 -4.84 2.21 -8.58
C ASP A 35 -4.55 2.98 -7.30
N LEU A 36 -4.13 2.26 -6.27
CA LEU A 36 -3.83 2.81 -4.96
C LEU A 36 -2.32 2.85 -4.74
N ALA A 37 -1.81 3.95 -4.23
CA ALA A 37 -0.40 4.08 -3.84
C ALA A 37 -0.30 4.35 -2.36
N PHE A 38 0.78 3.88 -1.74
CA PHE A 38 1.13 4.17 -0.36
C PHE A 38 2.44 4.93 -0.32
N GLU A 39 2.53 5.93 0.56
CA GLU A 39 3.76 6.68 0.76
C GLU A 39 4.83 5.81 1.44
N PRO A 40 6.07 5.79 0.94
CA PRO A 40 7.16 5.18 1.69
C PRO A 40 7.33 5.86 3.04
N CYS A 41 7.46 5.07 4.08
CA CYS A 41 7.61 5.60 5.43
C CYS A 41 8.46 4.66 6.28
N ALA A 42 9.52 5.20 6.89
CA ALA A 42 10.42 4.43 7.74
C ALA A 42 9.76 4.11 9.10
N TYR A 43 10.11 2.94 9.62
CA TYR A 43 9.76 2.50 10.97
C TYR A 43 8.25 2.45 11.24
N ARG A 44 7.54 1.72 10.40
CA ARG A 44 6.12 1.46 10.61
C ARG A 44 5.91 0.03 11.10
N SER A 45 5.00 -0.18 12.06
CA SER A 45 4.65 -1.53 12.45
C SER A 45 3.78 -2.18 11.36
N VAL A 46 3.80 -3.50 11.30
CA VAL A 46 2.91 -4.25 10.40
C VAL A 46 1.45 -3.86 10.68
N GLY A 47 1.09 -3.72 11.96
CA GLY A 47 -0.27 -3.32 12.35
C GLY A 47 -0.67 -1.96 11.81
N GLU A 48 0.26 -0.98 11.82
CA GLU A 48 0.01 0.35 11.25
C GLU A 48 -0.18 0.28 9.73
N MET A 49 0.65 -0.50 9.06
CA MET A 49 0.54 -0.70 7.61
C MET A 49 -0.79 -1.37 7.26
N LEU A 50 -1.17 -2.38 8.04
CA LEU A 50 -2.44 -3.09 7.86
C LEU A 50 -3.63 -2.14 8.07
N ALA A 51 -3.57 -1.31 9.10
CA ALA A 51 -4.63 -0.32 9.37
C ALA A 51 -4.80 0.65 8.21
N CYS A 52 -3.69 1.12 7.62
CA CYS A 52 -3.73 1.99 6.44
C CYS A 52 -4.38 1.28 5.25
N ALA A 53 -4.04 0.01 5.02
CA ALA A 53 -4.61 -0.76 3.92
C ALA A 53 -6.12 -0.98 4.12
N LYS A 54 -6.54 -1.32 5.33
CA LYS A 54 -7.96 -1.53 5.64
C LYS A 54 -8.76 -0.24 5.52
N GLU A 55 -8.19 0.87 5.96
CA GLU A 55 -8.84 2.19 5.84
C GLU A 55 -9.04 2.58 4.39
N ALA A 56 -8.08 2.24 3.52
CA ALA A 56 -8.16 2.55 2.10
C ALA A 56 -9.28 1.75 1.40
N LEU A 57 -9.58 0.55 1.88
CA LEU A 57 -10.62 -0.29 1.29
C LEU A 57 -11.99 0.39 1.43
N GLY A 58 -12.63 0.64 0.29
CA GLY A 58 -13.92 1.32 0.25
C GLY A 58 -13.85 2.85 0.30
N THR A 59 -12.66 3.43 0.42
CA THR A 59 -12.48 4.87 0.43
C THR A 59 -12.33 5.41 -0.99
N LYS A 60 -12.91 6.57 -1.25
CA LYS A 60 -12.83 7.24 -2.53
C LYS A 60 -11.70 8.28 -2.49
N TYR A 61 -10.77 8.16 -3.43
CA TYR A 61 -9.65 9.08 -3.54
C TYR A 61 -9.73 9.87 -4.84
N THR A 62 -9.28 11.14 -4.79
CA THR A 62 -9.20 12.00 -5.97
C THR A 62 -7.86 11.78 -6.66
N GLY A 63 -7.90 11.50 -7.96
CA GLY A 63 -6.69 11.32 -8.76
C GLY A 63 -5.99 12.65 -9.04
N TRP A 64 -4.75 12.56 -9.51
CA TRP A 64 -3.89 13.72 -9.78
C TRP A 64 -4.54 14.73 -10.73
N LYS A 65 -5.30 14.25 -11.72
CA LYS A 65 -5.95 15.12 -12.71
C LYS A 65 -7.43 15.36 -12.43
N GLY A 66 -7.89 15.12 -11.22
CA GLY A 66 -9.25 15.41 -10.80
C GLY A 66 -10.27 14.28 -10.91
N GLY A 67 -9.91 13.15 -11.52
CA GLY A 67 -10.75 11.96 -11.50
C GLY A 67 -10.76 11.33 -10.10
N TYR A 68 -11.79 10.58 -9.76
CA TYR A 68 -11.83 9.90 -8.48
C TYR A 68 -12.34 8.47 -8.63
N TYR A 69 -11.98 7.62 -7.66
CA TYR A 69 -12.27 6.19 -7.71
C TYR A 69 -12.35 5.64 -6.29
N ARG A 70 -13.33 4.78 -6.06
CA ARG A 70 -13.48 4.09 -4.77
C ARG A 70 -12.65 2.80 -4.82
N MET A 71 -11.68 2.70 -3.92
CA MET A 71 -10.80 1.54 -3.87
C MET A 71 -11.54 0.29 -3.37
N HIS A 72 -11.25 -0.86 -3.95
CA HIS A 72 -11.85 -2.13 -3.58
C HIS A 72 -10.79 -3.25 -3.56
N GLU A 73 -11.22 -4.48 -3.27
CA GLU A 73 -10.31 -5.60 -3.07
C GLU A 73 -9.39 -5.87 -4.26
N ASP A 74 -9.88 -5.64 -5.47
CA ASP A 74 -9.12 -5.92 -6.70
C ASP A 74 -8.25 -4.76 -7.15
N THR A 75 -8.24 -3.65 -6.41
CA THR A 75 -7.41 -2.49 -6.74
C THR A 75 -5.93 -2.85 -6.64
N THR A 76 -5.15 -2.52 -7.67
CA THR A 76 -3.71 -2.74 -7.69
C THR A 76 -3.01 -1.74 -6.76
N VAL A 77 -2.03 -2.20 -5.99
CA VAL A 77 -1.32 -1.37 -5.01
C VAL A 77 0.13 -1.12 -5.42
N TRP A 78 0.58 0.09 -5.13
CA TRP A 78 1.92 0.59 -5.48
C TRP A 78 2.56 1.28 -4.29
N LEU A 79 3.89 1.34 -4.30
CA LEU A 79 4.66 2.17 -3.38
C LEU A 79 5.12 3.39 -4.16
N SER A 80 4.57 4.55 -3.84
CA SER A 80 4.84 5.78 -4.59
C SER A 80 4.47 6.99 -3.75
N ARG A 81 5.26 8.06 -3.87
CA ARG A 81 4.96 9.33 -3.22
C ARG A 81 3.83 10.04 -3.96
N PHE A 82 3.06 10.82 -3.21
CA PHE A 82 1.97 11.60 -3.77
C PHE A 82 2.49 12.51 -4.89
N GLY A 83 1.81 12.46 -6.03
CA GLY A 83 2.18 13.25 -7.18
C GLY A 83 3.29 12.66 -8.06
N GLU A 84 3.84 11.51 -7.67
CA GLU A 84 4.85 10.79 -8.47
C GLU A 84 4.23 9.58 -9.15
N SER A 85 4.82 9.16 -10.25
CA SER A 85 4.41 7.96 -10.98
C SER A 85 5.53 6.91 -11.00
N SER A 86 6.30 6.84 -9.93
CA SER A 86 7.31 5.80 -9.77
C SER A 86 6.65 4.42 -9.80
N LYS A 87 7.37 3.44 -10.31
CA LYS A 87 6.76 2.14 -10.67
C LYS A 87 7.16 1.02 -9.72
N GLU A 88 7.15 1.27 -8.44
CA GLU A 88 7.44 0.19 -7.50
C GLU A 88 6.13 -0.48 -7.10
N SER A 89 5.88 -1.64 -7.67
CA SER A 89 4.69 -2.43 -7.36
C SER A 89 4.85 -3.11 -6.01
N ILE A 90 3.81 -3.02 -5.18
CA ILE A 90 3.78 -3.79 -3.94
C ILE A 90 3.33 -5.20 -4.30
N GLY A 91 4.21 -6.17 -4.09
CA GLY A 91 3.95 -7.57 -4.33
C GLY A 91 4.57 -8.44 -3.26
N PRO A 92 4.38 -9.77 -3.34
CA PRO A 92 4.91 -10.68 -2.30
C PRO A 92 6.42 -10.57 -2.14
N HIS A 93 7.15 -10.34 -3.21
CA HIS A 93 8.60 -10.22 -3.19
C HIS A 93 9.04 -8.99 -2.36
N LEU A 94 8.45 -7.83 -2.64
CA LEU A 94 8.76 -6.61 -1.91
C LEU A 94 8.36 -6.73 -0.44
N LEU A 95 7.20 -7.30 -0.16
CA LEU A 95 6.72 -7.47 1.22
C LEU A 95 7.63 -8.40 2.03
N ARG A 96 8.11 -9.48 1.43
CA ARG A 96 9.05 -10.37 2.10
C ARG A 96 10.35 -9.65 2.44
N TYR A 97 10.81 -8.80 1.54
CA TYR A 97 12.00 -7.98 1.77
C TYR A 97 11.75 -6.98 2.90
N MET A 98 10.62 -6.26 2.87
CA MET A 98 10.25 -5.31 3.90
C MET A 98 10.17 -5.93 5.29
N LEU A 99 9.63 -7.15 5.38
CA LEU A 99 9.44 -7.84 6.65
C LEU A 99 10.67 -8.66 7.08
N GLY A 100 11.79 -8.57 6.35
CA GLY A 100 12.99 -9.27 6.72
C GLY A 100 12.92 -10.79 6.55
N GLU A 101 11.97 -11.28 5.76
CA GLU A 101 11.76 -12.71 5.52
C GLU A 101 12.51 -13.22 4.29
N TYR A 102 13.34 -12.41 3.73
CA TYR A 102 14.10 -12.73 2.53
C TYR A 102 15.46 -13.31 2.90
N ASN A 103 15.72 -14.53 2.46
CA ASN A 103 17.00 -15.19 2.68
C ASN A 103 17.77 -15.30 1.38
#